data_2fbd7231f282afd94c5d5c0f911a5313
#
_entry.id   2fbd7231f282afd94c5d5c0f911a5313
#
_cell.length_a   1.000
_cell.length_b   1.000
_cell.length_c   1.000
_cell.angle_alpha   90.00
_cell.angle_beta   90.00
_cell.angle_gamma   90.00
#
_symmetry.space_group_name_H-M   'P 1'
#
loop_
_entity.id
_entity.type
_entity.pdbx_description
1 polymer ?
#
loop_
_entity_poly.entity_id
_entity_poly.type
_entity_poly.pdbx_seq_one_letter_code
_entity_poly.pdbx_strand_id
1 'polypeptide(L)'
;SMLRDAPYDIELEYVQRMMAGLLFLDAESVAKKHAMQLGLGSAALTKFCYKKLRMKTTAIEINPQVITACHLWFKLPRDDLRLRVIQADAGAEIQKPEHQGTVDLLHVDLYDQEAAAPVLDDADFYAHCRELLTEDGVMTVNLFGRDSSYEASLVKMADAFGPESIWAFRPTREGNTVVMAQREPTRPERAD
;
A
#
# COMPACT_ATOMS: atom_id res chain seq x y z
N SER A 1 1.76 14.75 -1.86
CA SER A 1 2.93 15.63 -1.88
C SER A 1 3.97 15.14 -2.90
N MET A 2 4.75 16.06 -3.45
CA MET A 2 5.79 15.76 -4.43
C MET A 2 6.86 16.87 -4.40
N LEU A 3 8.11 16.50 -4.25
CA LEU A 3 9.25 17.41 -4.40
C LEU A 3 9.46 17.73 -5.89
N ARG A 4 9.61 19.03 -6.24
CA ARG A 4 9.79 19.44 -7.64
C ARG A 4 11.09 18.90 -8.24
N ASP A 5 12.16 18.91 -7.45
CA ASP A 5 13.50 18.51 -7.89
C ASP A 5 13.75 17.00 -7.74
N ALA A 6 12.87 16.31 -7.00
CA ALA A 6 12.94 14.87 -6.78
C ALA A 6 11.54 14.23 -6.85
N PRO A 7 10.87 14.25 -8.01
CA PRO A 7 9.46 13.90 -8.15
C PRO A 7 9.13 12.41 -7.88
N TYR A 8 10.15 11.57 -7.79
CA TYR A 8 10.03 10.14 -7.53
C TYR A 8 10.48 9.74 -6.13
N ASP A 9 10.90 10.70 -5.30
CA ASP A 9 11.26 10.46 -3.92
C ASP A 9 10.03 10.59 -3.00
N ILE A 10 10.10 9.90 -1.86
CA ILE A 10 9.06 9.96 -0.84
C ILE A 10 9.41 11.05 0.17
N GLU A 11 8.50 12.01 0.32
CA GLU A 11 8.66 13.16 1.22
C GLU A 11 7.97 12.95 2.57
N LEU A 12 6.70 12.51 2.55
CA LEU A 12 5.89 12.42 3.76
C LEU A 12 6.27 11.22 4.62
N GLU A 13 6.33 11.43 5.93
CA GLU A 13 6.73 10.40 6.89
C GLU A 13 5.85 9.15 6.82
N TYR A 14 4.53 9.31 6.74
CA TYR A 14 3.64 8.14 6.67
C TYR A 14 3.88 7.33 5.39
N VAL A 15 4.16 7.99 4.26
CA VAL A 15 4.46 7.30 2.99
C VAL A 15 5.77 6.53 3.09
N GLN A 16 6.79 7.08 3.78
CA GLN A 16 8.03 6.35 4.06
C GLN A 16 7.76 5.09 4.90
N ARG A 17 6.92 5.21 5.94
CA ARG A 17 6.52 4.08 6.77
C ARG A 17 5.70 3.03 6.01
N MET A 18 4.90 3.44 5.02
CA MET A 18 4.19 2.52 4.12
C MET A 18 5.16 1.60 3.36
N MET A 19 6.42 2.00 3.20
CA MET A 19 7.45 1.17 2.57
C MET A 19 8.15 0.19 3.52
N ALA A 20 7.70 0.07 4.77
CA ALA A 20 8.32 -0.81 5.77
C ALA A 20 8.37 -2.29 5.37
N GLY A 21 7.48 -2.73 4.48
CA GLY A 21 7.52 -4.08 3.91
C GLY A 21 8.83 -4.41 3.20
N LEU A 22 9.61 -3.41 2.76
CA LEU A 22 10.94 -3.63 2.18
C LEU A 22 11.93 -4.29 3.15
N LEU A 23 11.72 -4.15 4.46
CA LEU A 23 12.57 -4.79 5.48
C LEU A 23 12.51 -6.32 5.45
N PHE A 24 11.49 -6.87 4.80
CA PHE A 24 11.27 -8.32 4.67
C PHE A 24 11.61 -8.84 3.27
N LEU A 25 12.06 -7.97 2.36
CA LEU A 25 12.47 -8.36 1.02
C LEU A 25 14.00 -8.35 0.91
N ASP A 26 14.52 -9.33 0.21
CA ASP A 26 15.92 -9.32 -0.18
C ASP A 26 16.20 -8.20 -1.19
N ALA A 27 17.19 -7.37 -0.87
CA ALA A 27 17.52 -6.17 -1.65
C ALA A 27 17.89 -6.50 -3.13
N GLU A 28 18.51 -7.65 -3.38
CA GLU A 28 18.91 -8.07 -4.73
C GLU A 28 17.70 -8.51 -5.58
N SER A 29 16.61 -8.92 -4.93
CA SER A 29 15.40 -9.41 -5.59
C SER A 29 14.29 -8.37 -5.75
N VAL A 30 14.38 -7.20 -5.09
CA VAL A 30 13.31 -6.18 -5.06
C VAL A 30 12.80 -5.80 -6.46
N ALA A 31 13.69 -5.63 -7.43
CA ALA A 31 13.29 -5.27 -8.80
C ALA A 31 12.47 -6.37 -9.52
N LYS A 32 12.47 -7.60 -9.02
CA LYS A 32 11.69 -8.72 -9.55
C LYS A 32 10.32 -8.87 -8.88
N LYS A 33 10.08 -8.10 -7.83
CA LYS A 33 8.87 -8.16 -7.00
C LYS A 33 7.76 -7.27 -7.56
N HIS A 34 6.53 -7.52 -7.11
CA HIS A 34 5.35 -6.79 -7.51
C HIS A 34 4.81 -5.95 -6.35
N ALA A 35 4.70 -4.65 -6.56
CA ALA A 35 4.03 -3.72 -5.66
C ALA A 35 2.65 -3.36 -6.20
N MET A 36 1.64 -3.38 -5.34
CA MET A 36 0.29 -2.93 -5.66
C MET A 36 -0.15 -1.84 -4.69
N GLN A 37 -0.75 -0.77 -5.22
CA GLN A 37 -1.33 0.30 -4.43
C GLN A 37 -2.84 0.33 -4.61
N LEU A 38 -3.58 0.31 -3.51
CA LEU A 38 -5.00 0.61 -3.46
C LEU A 38 -5.17 2.06 -3.04
N GLY A 39 -5.66 2.87 -3.96
CA GLY A 39 -5.61 4.33 -3.88
C GLY A 39 -4.32 4.91 -4.46
N LEU A 40 -4.46 5.89 -5.35
CA LEU A 40 -3.34 6.49 -6.07
C LEU A 40 -2.82 7.77 -5.38
N GLY A 41 -3.72 8.61 -4.84
CA GLY A 41 -3.36 9.90 -4.25
C GLY A 41 -2.55 10.77 -5.23
N SER A 42 -1.35 11.20 -4.83
CA SER A 42 -0.38 11.90 -5.70
C SER A 42 0.60 10.94 -6.39
N ALA A 43 0.29 9.67 -6.41
CA ALA A 43 1.10 8.58 -6.96
C ALA A 43 2.51 8.45 -6.35
N ALA A 44 2.70 8.88 -5.10
CA ALA A 44 4.03 8.87 -4.48
C ALA A 44 4.58 7.44 -4.33
N LEU A 45 3.81 6.52 -3.75
CA LEU A 45 4.17 5.10 -3.62
C LEU A 45 4.37 4.44 -4.99
N THR A 46 3.42 4.65 -5.90
CA THR A 46 3.46 4.06 -7.25
C THR A 46 4.72 4.48 -8.00
N LYS A 47 5.03 5.77 -8.00
CA LYS A 47 6.23 6.29 -8.67
C LYS A 47 7.52 5.79 -8.04
N PHE A 48 7.57 5.72 -6.71
CA PHE A 48 8.74 5.23 -6.00
C PHE A 48 9.02 3.76 -6.32
N CYS A 49 8.01 2.89 -6.18
CA CYS A 49 8.13 1.47 -6.51
C CYS A 49 8.57 1.26 -7.96
N TYR A 50 7.95 1.97 -8.90
CA TYR A 50 8.24 1.82 -10.32
C TYR A 50 9.60 2.41 -10.74
N LYS A 51 9.91 3.66 -10.32
CA LYS A 51 11.12 4.38 -10.78
C LYS A 51 12.36 4.08 -9.96
N LYS A 52 12.24 4.08 -8.63
CA LYS A 52 13.39 3.90 -7.73
C LYS A 52 13.70 2.44 -7.50
N LEU A 53 12.69 1.63 -7.20
CA LEU A 53 12.87 0.21 -6.91
C LEU A 53 12.78 -0.68 -8.15
N ARG A 54 12.31 -0.14 -9.28
CA ARG A 54 12.18 -0.84 -10.57
C ARG A 54 11.25 -2.05 -10.52
N MET A 55 10.34 -2.09 -9.57
CA MET A 55 9.37 -3.16 -9.38
C MET A 55 8.32 -3.17 -10.50
N LYS A 56 7.72 -4.33 -10.76
CA LYS A 56 6.40 -4.37 -11.36
C LYS A 56 5.45 -3.64 -10.42
N THR A 57 4.65 -2.71 -10.94
CA THR A 57 3.83 -1.82 -10.12
C THR A 57 2.43 -1.71 -10.68
N THR A 58 1.42 -1.98 -9.86
CA THR A 58 0.01 -1.83 -10.21
C THR A 58 -0.63 -0.86 -9.23
N ALA A 59 -1.36 0.13 -9.72
CA ALA A 59 -2.17 1.01 -8.89
C ALA A 59 -3.64 0.91 -9.28
N ILE A 60 -4.52 0.87 -8.29
CA ILE A 60 -5.98 0.82 -8.48
C ILE A 60 -6.56 2.11 -7.92
N GLU A 61 -7.28 2.86 -8.75
CA GLU A 61 -7.88 4.14 -8.40
C GLU A 61 -9.27 4.24 -9.02
N ILE A 62 -10.27 4.55 -8.21
CA ILE A 62 -11.65 4.65 -8.69
C ILE A 62 -11.91 5.96 -9.43
N ASN A 63 -11.21 7.04 -9.05
CA ASN A 63 -11.47 8.37 -9.58
C ASN A 63 -10.59 8.68 -10.80
N PRO A 64 -11.16 8.77 -12.02
CA PRO A 64 -10.40 9.08 -13.23
C PRO A 64 -9.76 10.48 -13.20
N GLN A 65 -10.31 11.42 -12.43
CA GLN A 65 -9.74 12.76 -12.29
C GLN A 65 -8.42 12.72 -11.50
N VAL A 66 -8.32 11.84 -10.48
CA VAL A 66 -7.07 11.63 -9.75
C VAL A 66 -6.01 11.05 -10.68
N ILE A 67 -6.34 10.05 -11.50
CA ILE A 67 -5.42 9.47 -12.49
C ILE A 67 -4.93 10.55 -13.45
N THR A 68 -5.85 11.35 -13.99
CA THR A 68 -5.52 12.45 -14.92
C THR A 68 -4.60 13.47 -14.26
N ALA A 69 -4.91 13.89 -13.02
CA ALA A 69 -4.10 14.84 -12.27
C ALA A 69 -2.68 14.29 -12.02
N CYS A 70 -2.55 12.99 -11.73
CA CYS A 70 -1.26 12.35 -11.53
C CYS A 70 -0.38 12.40 -12.78
N HIS A 71 -0.95 12.17 -13.96
CA HIS A 71 -0.20 12.28 -15.22
C HIS A 71 0.17 13.73 -15.55
N LEU A 72 -0.75 14.69 -15.35
CA LEU A 72 -0.53 16.09 -15.72
C LEU A 72 0.42 16.81 -14.76
N TRP A 73 0.26 16.60 -13.45
CA TRP A 73 0.91 17.45 -12.45
C TRP A 73 1.90 16.71 -11.54
N PHE A 74 1.70 15.40 -11.31
CA PHE A 74 2.51 14.63 -10.38
C PHE A 74 3.55 13.73 -11.05
N LYS A 75 3.80 13.91 -12.36
CA LYS A 75 4.83 13.16 -13.08
C LYS A 75 4.66 11.65 -13.07
N LEU A 76 3.42 11.16 -12.95
CA LEU A 76 3.12 9.74 -13.10
C LEU A 76 3.43 9.32 -14.54
N PRO A 77 4.30 8.33 -14.76
CA PRO A 77 4.56 7.82 -16.10
C PRO A 77 3.32 7.16 -16.71
N ARG A 78 3.30 7.04 -18.03
CA ARG A 78 2.29 6.24 -18.72
C ARG A 78 2.51 4.76 -18.46
N ASP A 79 1.45 3.97 -18.56
CA ASP A 79 1.51 2.53 -18.45
C ASP A 79 2.48 1.91 -19.45
N ASP A 80 3.17 0.88 -19.01
CA ASP A 80 4.09 0.08 -19.81
C ASP A 80 4.09 -1.40 -19.35
N LEU A 81 5.12 -2.18 -19.68
CA LEU A 81 5.21 -3.59 -19.30
C LEU A 81 5.32 -3.81 -17.76
N ARG A 82 5.75 -2.80 -17.01
CA ARG A 82 5.95 -2.88 -15.55
C ARG A 82 5.02 -1.99 -14.75
N LEU A 83 4.42 -0.96 -15.35
CA LEU A 83 3.48 -0.06 -14.69
C LEU A 83 2.09 -0.21 -15.28
N ARG A 84 1.11 -0.42 -14.43
CA ARG A 84 -0.31 -0.46 -14.80
C ARG A 84 -1.14 0.34 -13.81
N VAL A 85 -1.91 1.29 -14.31
CA VAL A 85 -2.89 2.05 -13.52
C VAL A 85 -4.29 1.62 -13.95
N ILE A 86 -5.04 1.03 -13.03
CA ILE A 86 -6.36 0.47 -13.28
C ILE A 86 -7.40 1.41 -12.69
N GLN A 87 -8.28 1.93 -13.55
CA GLN A 87 -9.46 2.66 -13.07
C GLN A 87 -10.53 1.66 -12.67
N ALA A 88 -10.67 1.40 -11.38
CA ALA A 88 -11.65 0.45 -10.84
C ALA A 88 -11.93 0.72 -9.35
N ASP A 89 -13.03 0.16 -8.87
CA ASP A 89 -13.25 -0.01 -7.44
C ASP A 89 -12.27 -1.05 -6.88
N ALA A 90 -11.52 -0.66 -5.86
CA ALA A 90 -10.48 -1.52 -5.29
C ALA A 90 -11.06 -2.81 -4.68
N GLY A 91 -12.20 -2.72 -3.98
CA GLY A 91 -12.84 -3.87 -3.34
C GLY A 91 -13.28 -4.93 -4.37
N ALA A 92 -13.72 -4.52 -5.54
CA ALA A 92 -14.09 -5.43 -6.63
C ALA A 92 -12.85 -5.93 -7.39
N GLU A 93 -11.91 -5.05 -7.68
CA GLU A 93 -10.72 -5.40 -8.49
C GLU A 93 -9.84 -6.44 -7.82
N ILE A 94 -9.61 -6.32 -6.50
CA ILE A 94 -8.74 -7.24 -5.75
C ILE A 94 -9.26 -8.67 -5.67
N GLN A 95 -10.55 -8.90 -5.93
CA GLN A 95 -11.16 -10.24 -5.92
C GLN A 95 -10.93 -11.00 -7.23
N LYS A 96 -10.38 -10.36 -8.26
CA LYS A 96 -10.12 -11.03 -9.53
C LYS A 96 -9.04 -12.10 -9.41
N PRO A 97 -9.25 -13.29 -10.01
CA PRO A 97 -8.30 -14.40 -9.90
C PRO A 97 -6.88 -14.08 -10.38
N GLU A 98 -6.74 -13.16 -11.34
CA GLU A 98 -5.45 -12.75 -11.90
C GLU A 98 -4.52 -12.06 -10.92
N HIS A 99 -5.07 -11.53 -9.81
CA HIS A 99 -4.30 -10.83 -8.77
C HIS A 99 -3.90 -11.73 -7.60
N GLN A 100 -4.56 -12.88 -7.44
CA GLN A 100 -4.37 -13.74 -6.29
C GLN A 100 -2.95 -14.30 -6.20
N GLY A 101 -2.32 -14.15 -5.03
CA GLY A 101 -0.97 -14.65 -4.75
C GLY A 101 0.16 -14.00 -5.58
N THR A 102 -0.07 -12.79 -6.13
CA THR A 102 0.90 -12.15 -7.04
C THR A 102 1.60 -10.92 -6.46
N VAL A 103 1.16 -10.42 -5.32
CA VAL A 103 1.62 -9.14 -4.75
C VAL A 103 2.60 -9.38 -3.61
N ASP A 104 3.78 -8.79 -3.69
CA ASP A 104 4.80 -8.85 -2.64
C ASP A 104 4.69 -7.69 -1.65
N LEU A 105 4.39 -6.49 -2.15
CA LEU A 105 4.11 -5.31 -1.34
C LEU A 105 2.74 -4.73 -1.70
N LEU A 106 1.81 -4.77 -0.76
CA LEU A 106 0.48 -4.18 -0.89
C LEU A 106 0.39 -2.93 -0.01
N HIS A 107 0.07 -1.80 -0.62
CA HIS A 107 -0.13 -0.54 0.08
C HIS A 107 -1.59 -0.13 -0.01
N VAL A 108 -2.25 0.05 1.14
CA VAL A 108 -3.66 0.43 1.24
C VAL A 108 -3.74 1.86 1.80
N ASP A 109 -4.16 2.78 0.95
CA ASP A 109 -4.31 4.21 1.29
C ASP A 109 -5.62 4.73 0.67
N LEU A 110 -6.75 4.23 1.19
CA LEU A 110 -8.10 4.45 0.68
C LEU A 110 -8.87 5.36 1.62
N TYR A 111 -9.02 6.63 1.23
CA TYR A 111 -9.80 7.62 1.94
C TYR A 111 -10.80 8.30 1.01
N ASP A 112 -11.93 8.75 1.58
CA ASP A 112 -12.86 9.64 0.90
C ASP A 112 -12.27 11.06 0.76
N GLN A 113 -13.04 11.96 0.13
CA GLN A 113 -12.58 13.33 -0.09
C GLN A 113 -12.38 14.13 1.20
N GLU A 114 -13.04 13.71 2.29
CA GLU A 114 -12.97 14.35 3.60
C GLU A 114 -11.85 13.75 4.47
N ALA A 115 -11.24 12.66 4.04
CA ALA A 115 -10.23 11.89 4.78
C ALA A 115 -10.68 11.53 6.21
N ALA A 116 -11.99 11.35 6.41
CA ALA A 116 -12.59 11.14 7.72
C ALA A 116 -12.51 9.67 8.18
N ALA A 117 -12.58 8.73 7.24
CA ALA A 117 -12.51 7.30 7.50
C ALA A 117 -11.99 6.53 6.28
N PRO A 118 -11.39 5.35 6.45
CA PRO A 118 -11.11 4.45 5.33
C PRO A 118 -12.41 4.09 4.60
N VAL A 119 -12.37 4.12 3.27
CA VAL A 119 -13.55 3.78 2.44
C VAL A 119 -13.85 2.28 2.49
N LEU A 120 -12.78 1.46 2.52
CA LEU A 120 -12.86 0.01 2.66
C LEU A 120 -12.15 -0.38 3.96
N ASP A 121 -12.91 -0.79 4.95
CA ASP A 121 -12.42 -1.17 6.27
C ASP A 121 -13.35 -2.21 6.90
N ASP A 122 -13.39 -3.41 6.35
CA ASP A 122 -14.08 -4.56 6.90
C ASP A 122 -13.19 -5.83 6.85
N ALA A 123 -13.59 -6.85 7.60
CA ALA A 123 -12.81 -8.09 7.72
C ALA A 123 -12.69 -8.83 6.38
N ASP A 124 -13.73 -8.81 5.56
CA ASP A 124 -13.75 -9.46 4.25
C ASP A 124 -12.78 -8.75 3.28
N PHE A 125 -12.75 -7.40 3.31
CA PHE A 125 -11.78 -6.64 2.54
C PHE A 125 -10.34 -7.00 2.91
N TYR A 126 -10.01 -7.07 4.19
CA TYR A 126 -8.66 -7.47 4.63
C TYR A 126 -8.33 -8.93 4.33
N ALA A 127 -9.32 -9.82 4.37
CA ALA A 127 -9.13 -11.20 3.91
C ALA A 127 -8.78 -11.27 2.41
N HIS A 128 -9.49 -10.52 1.56
CA HIS A 128 -9.15 -10.41 0.13
C HIS A 128 -7.78 -9.77 -0.09
N CYS A 129 -7.40 -8.76 0.71
CA CYS A 129 -6.04 -8.21 0.67
C CYS A 129 -4.98 -9.27 0.99
N ARG A 130 -5.23 -10.14 1.98
CA ARG A 130 -4.32 -11.24 2.31
C ARG A 130 -4.18 -12.23 1.16
N GLU A 131 -5.26 -12.54 0.45
CA GLU A 131 -5.25 -13.44 -0.70
C GLU A 131 -4.44 -12.90 -1.89
N LEU A 132 -4.32 -11.57 -2.05
CA LEU A 132 -3.45 -10.95 -3.06
C LEU A 132 -1.98 -11.28 -2.85
N LEU A 133 -1.56 -11.44 -1.58
CA LEU A 133 -0.16 -11.51 -1.21
C LEU A 133 0.47 -12.85 -1.62
N THR A 134 1.71 -12.78 -2.06
CA THR A 134 2.60 -13.96 -2.10
C THR A 134 2.84 -14.47 -0.68
N GLU A 135 3.41 -15.65 -0.52
CA GLU A 135 3.68 -16.26 0.80
C GLU A 135 4.45 -15.31 1.72
N ASP A 136 5.48 -14.63 1.19
CA ASP A 136 6.30 -13.64 1.92
C ASP A 136 5.76 -12.21 1.82
N GLY A 137 4.56 -12.05 1.26
CA GLY A 137 3.97 -10.73 0.97
C GLY A 137 3.59 -9.95 2.22
N VAL A 138 3.70 -8.64 2.11
CA VAL A 138 3.43 -7.69 3.20
C VAL A 138 2.43 -6.64 2.75
N MET A 139 1.42 -6.39 3.58
CA MET A 139 0.49 -5.28 3.43
C MET A 139 0.86 -4.16 4.41
N THR A 140 0.78 -2.91 3.97
CA THR A 140 0.75 -1.74 4.85
C THR A 140 -0.52 -0.95 4.60
N VAL A 141 -1.12 -0.47 5.69
CA VAL A 141 -2.36 0.31 5.65
C VAL A 141 -2.12 1.65 6.33
N ASN A 142 -2.49 2.74 5.68
CA ASN A 142 -2.53 4.05 6.30
C ASN A 142 -3.86 4.25 7.01
N LEU A 143 -3.83 4.43 8.33
CA LEU A 143 -4.99 4.82 9.13
C LEU A 143 -4.79 6.25 9.63
N PHE A 144 -5.83 7.06 9.54
CA PHE A 144 -5.84 8.44 10.02
C PHE A 144 -6.83 8.60 11.16
N GLY A 145 -6.41 9.32 12.22
CA GLY A 145 -7.23 9.51 13.42
C GLY A 145 -6.72 8.73 14.64
N ARG A 146 -7.24 9.08 15.80
CA ARG A 146 -6.82 8.53 17.10
C ARG A 146 -7.97 7.84 17.84
N ASP A 147 -9.10 7.63 17.18
CA ASP A 147 -10.35 7.26 17.81
C ASP A 147 -10.62 5.75 17.79
N SER A 148 -11.76 5.36 18.34
CA SER A 148 -12.26 3.98 18.39
C SER A 148 -12.28 3.25 17.03
N SER A 149 -12.31 3.99 15.93
CA SER A 149 -12.20 3.45 14.57
C SER A 149 -10.86 2.76 14.32
N TYR A 150 -9.75 3.31 14.86
CA TYR A 150 -8.42 2.71 14.73
C TYR A 150 -8.34 1.32 15.37
N GLU A 151 -8.82 1.19 16.60
CA GLU A 151 -8.84 -0.12 17.30
C GLU A 151 -9.74 -1.11 16.58
N ALA A 152 -10.89 -0.65 16.08
CA ALA A 152 -11.79 -1.48 15.29
C ALA A 152 -11.13 -1.98 13.99
N SER A 153 -10.37 -1.14 13.30
CA SER A 153 -9.61 -1.55 12.11
C SER A 153 -8.54 -2.58 12.43
N LEU A 154 -7.84 -2.43 13.57
CA LEU A 154 -6.84 -3.43 14.00
C LEU A 154 -7.48 -4.80 14.27
N VAL A 155 -8.66 -4.85 14.89
CA VAL A 155 -9.38 -6.10 15.12
C VAL A 155 -9.72 -6.77 13.79
N LYS A 156 -10.26 -6.04 12.83
CA LYS A 156 -10.60 -6.57 11.49
C LYS A 156 -9.38 -7.10 10.74
N MET A 157 -8.24 -6.40 10.84
CA MET A 157 -6.98 -6.87 10.27
C MET A 157 -6.47 -8.13 10.99
N ALA A 158 -6.60 -8.18 12.33
CA ALA A 158 -6.20 -9.34 13.12
C ALA A 158 -7.06 -10.57 12.79
N ASP A 159 -8.35 -10.39 12.55
CA ASP A 159 -9.26 -11.47 12.12
C ASP A 159 -8.83 -12.05 10.76
N ALA A 160 -8.33 -11.22 9.83
CA ALA A 160 -7.90 -11.65 8.51
C ALA A 160 -6.49 -12.25 8.47
N PHE A 161 -5.54 -11.67 9.20
CA PHE A 161 -4.10 -12.01 9.11
C PHE A 161 -3.58 -12.84 10.29
N GLY A 162 -4.29 -12.85 11.43
CA GLY A 162 -3.79 -13.33 12.71
C GLY A 162 -3.13 -12.21 13.52
N PRO A 163 -3.37 -12.15 14.84
CA PRO A 163 -2.85 -11.07 15.68
C PRO A 163 -1.31 -11.02 15.76
N GLU A 164 -0.64 -12.16 15.58
CA GLU A 164 0.82 -12.30 15.55
C GLU A 164 1.46 -11.76 14.28
N SER A 165 0.66 -11.50 13.24
CA SER A 165 1.11 -11.05 11.92
C SER A 165 0.99 -9.53 11.74
N ILE A 166 0.59 -8.79 12.77
CA ILE A 166 0.27 -7.36 12.69
C ILE A 166 1.19 -6.53 13.57
N TRP A 167 1.69 -5.44 13.01
CA TRP A 167 2.51 -4.44 13.69
C TRP A 167 2.00 -3.04 13.40
N ALA A 168 1.75 -2.26 14.44
CA ALA A 168 1.38 -0.87 14.32
C ALA A 168 2.59 0.04 14.63
N PHE A 169 2.87 0.97 13.74
CA PHE A 169 3.85 2.01 13.99
C PHE A 169 3.29 3.07 14.94
N ARG A 170 4.17 3.83 15.60
CA ARG A 170 3.74 5.01 16.36
C ARG A 170 3.09 6.02 15.40
N PRO A 171 2.07 6.76 15.83
CA PRO A 171 1.48 7.81 15.00
C PRO A 171 2.53 8.83 14.51
N THR A 172 2.36 9.33 13.29
CA THR A 172 3.13 10.48 12.81
C THR A 172 2.65 11.77 13.47
N ARG A 173 3.37 12.86 13.29
CA ARG A 173 2.95 14.19 13.81
C ARG A 173 1.63 14.64 13.18
N GLU A 174 1.38 14.28 11.93
CA GLU A 174 0.18 14.61 11.17
C GLU A 174 -1.03 13.77 11.59
N GLY A 175 -0.84 12.75 12.42
CA GLY A 175 -1.90 11.87 12.92
C GLY A 175 -2.13 10.60 12.13
N ASN A 176 -1.28 10.28 11.16
CA ASN A 176 -1.32 9.00 10.46
C ASN A 176 -0.72 7.89 11.33
N THR A 177 -1.33 6.73 11.30
CA THR A 177 -0.77 5.49 11.84
C THR A 177 -0.68 4.46 10.73
N VAL A 178 0.51 3.98 10.46
CA VAL A 178 0.71 2.89 9.51
C VAL A 178 0.66 1.57 10.27
N VAL A 179 -0.13 0.64 9.76
CA VAL A 179 -0.21 -0.74 10.26
C VAL A 179 0.36 -1.65 9.18
N MET A 180 1.23 -2.56 9.56
CA MET A 180 1.81 -3.57 8.69
C MET A 180 1.25 -4.95 9.05
N ALA A 181 0.93 -5.74 8.04
CA ALA A 181 0.49 -7.13 8.19
C ALA A 181 1.23 -8.03 7.21
N GLN A 182 1.73 -9.16 7.68
CA GLN A 182 2.37 -10.18 6.85
C GLN A 182 1.39 -11.33 6.56
N ARG A 183 1.46 -11.90 5.36
CA ARG A 183 0.68 -13.10 5.06
C ARG A 183 1.11 -14.28 5.92
N GLU A 184 2.42 -14.52 6.02
CA GLU A 184 3.03 -15.49 6.94
C GLU A 184 3.96 -14.74 7.88
N PRO A 185 3.78 -14.84 9.21
CA PRO A 185 4.56 -14.05 10.16
C PRO A 185 6.01 -14.54 10.19
N THR A 186 6.91 -13.75 9.61
CA THR A 186 8.36 -13.95 9.74
C THR A 186 8.95 -12.81 10.55
N ARG A 187 9.92 -13.09 11.42
CA ARG A 187 10.68 -12.06 12.12
C ARG A 187 11.98 -11.84 11.35
N PRO A 188 12.37 -10.58 11.10
CA PRO A 188 13.70 -10.30 10.58
C PRO A 188 14.74 -10.95 11.52
N GLU A 189 15.68 -11.66 10.95
CA GLU A 189 16.84 -12.13 11.74
C GLU A 189 17.51 -10.88 12.34
N ARG A 190 17.70 -10.89 13.66
CA ARG A 190 18.54 -9.87 14.28
C ARG A 190 19.95 -10.09 13.75
N ALA A 191 20.50 -9.09 13.08
CA ALA A 191 21.93 -9.04 12.85
C ALA A 191 22.61 -8.98 14.22
N ASP A 192 23.37 -10.03 14.55
CA ASP A 192 24.22 -10.09 15.73
C ASP A 192 25.37 -9.06 15.64
#